data_7c961f3bb8707422dd9776bfa39da590
#
_entry.id   7c961f3bb8707422dd9776bfa39da590
#
_cell.length_a   1.000
_cell.length_b   1.000
_cell.length_c   1.000
_cell.angle_alpha   90.00
_cell.angle_beta   90.00
_cell.angle_gamma   90.00
#
_symmetry.space_group_name_H-M   'P 1'
#
loop_
_entity.id
_entity.type
_entity.pdbx_description
1 polymer ?
#
loop_
_entity_poly.entity_id
_entity_poly.type
_entity_poly.pdbx_seq_one_letter_code
_entity_poly.pdbx_strand_id
1 'polypeptide(L)'
;MLTRRTILALAVMPLLAGTAVAQNLPDHITIATEGAYPPWNYTNSDGSLGGYEIDLTKILCERMKIKCDVVPQEWSGIIPGLTVGKYDAIIASMGVTEERKKVVAFSKPYAKAPNGFLTTGDNALKDLPDAGQSFDLAKSPKDAEAAIEVLKGKLAGKVIGVQTGTTAATFASQYFKNLEIREYPSFEQLGLELTAARIDVAIANVTAFKAVIDANAKGALVFAGPTFAGGVLGLGTTNVALRPKDDALRAAFDDAITAINKDGTNKALTAKWFGVDISIHE
;
A
#
# COMPACT_ATOMS: atom_id res chain seq x y z
N MET A 1 -21.15 79.63 25.77
CA MET A 1 -20.14 78.59 25.99
C MET A 1 -20.86 77.25 26.10
N LEU A 2 -20.93 76.45 24.99
CA LEU A 2 -21.55 75.12 24.98
C LEU A 2 -20.45 74.09 24.93
N THR A 3 -20.30 73.26 25.96
CA THR A 3 -19.40 72.16 26.05
C THR A 3 -20.02 70.93 25.39
N ARG A 4 -19.43 70.47 24.27
CA ARG A 4 -19.80 69.21 23.63
C ARG A 4 -19.18 68.03 24.44
N ARG A 5 -20.00 67.16 24.99
CA ARG A 5 -19.61 65.86 25.54
C ARG A 5 -19.59 64.82 24.42
N THR A 6 -18.42 64.35 24.10
CA THR A 6 -18.22 63.21 23.18
C THR A 6 -18.42 61.90 23.94
N ILE A 7 -19.43 61.13 23.56
CA ILE A 7 -19.69 59.80 24.11
C ILE A 7 -18.93 58.82 23.23
N LEU A 8 -17.89 58.17 23.78
CA LEU A 8 -17.19 57.07 23.16
C LEU A 8 -18.00 55.78 23.37
N ALA A 9 -18.63 55.26 22.31
CA ALA A 9 -19.28 53.96 22.34
C ALA A 9 -18.25 52.87 22.12
N LEU A 10 -17.91 52.09 23.15
CA LEU A 10 -17.12 50.86 23.03
C LEU A 10 -18.01 49.77 22.39
N ALA A 11 -17.72 49.42 21.16
CA ALA A 11 -18.32 48.25 20.51
C ALA A 11 -17.65 46.97 21.05
N VAL A 12 -18.33 46.24 21.90
CA VAL A 12 -17.95 44.89 22.34
C VAL A 12 -18.32 43.92 21.23
N MET A 13 -17.30 43.45 20.48
CA MET A 13 -17.45 42.40 19.48
C MET A 13 -17.48 41.06 20.21
N PRO A 14 -18.54 40.24 20.09
CA PRO A 14 -18.53 38.90 20.69
C PRO A 14 -17.57 38.03 19.91
N LEU A 15 -16.48 37.53 20.57
CA LEU A 15 -15.68 36.41 20.08
C LEU A 15 -16.60 35.17 20.06
N LEU A 16 -17.07 34.79 18.88
CA LEU A 16 -17.58 33.43 18.63
C LEU A 16 -16.43 32.46 18.72
N ALA A 17 -16.14 31.99 19.92
CA ALA A 17 -15.29 30.80 20.09
C ALA A 17 -16.06 29.62 19.47
N GLY A 18 -15.71 29.29 18.23
CA GLY A 18 -16.14 28.05 17.59
C GLY A 18 -15.66 26.91 18.46
N THR A 19 -16.57 26.21 19.14
CA THR A 19 -16.27 24.92 19.76
C THR A 19 -15.92 23.94 18.65
N ALA A 20 -14.64 23.71 18.43
CA ALA A 20 -14.21 22.54 17.69
C ALA A 20 -14.80 21.33 18.44
N VAL A 21 -15.81 20.68 17.86
CA VAL A 21 -16.29 19.39 18.33
C VAL A 21 -15.13 18.45 18.12
N ALA A 22 -14.39 18.17 19.18
CA ALA A 22 -13.41 17.09 19.17
C ALA A 22 -14.23 15.83 18.85
N GLN A 23 -14.12 15.31 17.63
CA GLN A 23 -14.68 14.00 17.32
C GLN A 23 -13.96 13.01 18.21
N ASN A 24 -14.65 12.44 19.19
CA ASN A 24 -14.10 11.43 20.08
C ASN A 24 -13.73 10.22 19.21
N LEU A 25 -12.49 9.78 19.35
CA LEU A 25 -12.05 8.52 18.75
C LEU A 25 -12.86 7.37 19.36
N PRO A 26 -13.20 6.34 18.60
CA PRO A 26 -13.83 5.14 19.15
C PRO A 26 -12.85 4.41 20.09
N ASP A 27 -13.37 3.82 21.16
CA ASP A 27 -12.56 3.02 22.08
C ASP A 27 -12.07 1.70 21.45
N HIS A 28 -12.76 1.25 20.40
CA HIS A 28 -12.50 -0.02 19.69
C HIS A 28 -12.80 0.13 18.22
N ILE A 29 -11.92 -0.47 17.37
CA ILE A 29 -12.09 -0.55 15.91
C ILE A 29 -11.76 -1.95 15.40
N THR A 30 -12.35 -2.30 14.26
CA THR A 30 -11.97 -3.50 13.49
C THR A 30 -11.19 -3.09 12.26
N ILE A 31 -10.05 -3.75 12.02
CA ILE A 31 -9.16 -3.48 10.89
C ILE A 31 -9.13 -4.73 10.01
N ALA A 32 -9.38 -4.55 8.70
CA ALA A 32 -9.26 -5.63 7.74
C ALA A 32 -7.83 -5.70 7.17
N THR A 33 -7.37 -6.94 6.98
CA THR A 33 -6.16 -7.25 6.21
C THR A 33 -6.46 -8.37 5.22
N GLU A 34 -5.62 -8.60 4.19
CA GLU A 34 -5.88 -9.69 3.26
C GLU A 34 -5.65 -11.06 3.89
N GLY A 35 -4.58 -11.21 4.66
CA GLY A 35 -4.18 -12.48 5.27
C GLY A 35 -3.58 -13.50 4.32
N ALA A 36 -3.21 -13.08 3.09
CA ALA A 36 -2.64 -13.91 2.03
C ALA A 36 -1.51 -13.22 1.26
N TYR A 37 -0.82 -12.26 1.89
CA TYR A 37 0.22 -11.42 1.27
C TYR A 37 1.52 -11.36 2.12
N PRO A 38 2.24 -12.50 2.28
CA PRO A 38 3.47 -12.52 3.07
C PRO A 38 4.57 -11.67 2.42
N PRO A 39 5.49 -11.06 3.21
CA PRO A 39 5.55 -11.04 4.67
C PRO A 39 4.76 -9.87 5.29
N TRP A 40 3.93 -9.17 4.47
CA TRP A 40 3.09 -8.05 4.92
C TRP A 40 2.03 -8.50 5.91
N ASN A 41 1.18 -9.43 5.48
CA ASN A 41 0.12 -10.02 6.27
C ASN A 41 -0.20 -11.44 5.74
N TYR A 42 -0.35 -12.41 6.63
CA TYR A 42 -0.65 -13.79 6.26
C TYR A 42 -1.35 -14.51 7.40
N THR A 43 -2.02 -15.63 7.05
CA THR A 43 -2.68 -16.50 8.01
C THR A 43 -1.76 -17.69 8.31
N ASN A 44 -1.45 -17.90 9.58
CA ASN A 44 -0.69 -19.05 10.06
C ASN A 44 -1.53 -20.33 10.00
N SER A 45 -0.89 -21.50 10.11
CA SER A 45 -1.55 -22.79 10.09
C SER A 45 -2.54 -23.01 11.24
N ASP A 46 -2.40 -22.27 12.35
CA ASP A 46 -3.32 -22.27 13.49
C ASP A 46 -4.49 -21.27 13.33
N GLY A 47 -4.57 -20.58 12.20
CA GLY A 47 -5.59 -19.57 11.91
C GLY A 47 -5.26 -18.16 12.44
N SER A 48 -4.19 -17.97 13.19
CA SER A 48 -3.77 -16.64 13.63
C SER A 48 -3.18 -15.83 12.49
N LEU A 49 -3.31 -14.49 12.58
CA LEU A 49 -2.71 -13.58 11.62
C LEU A 49 -1.27 -13.21 12.03
N GLY A 50 -0.38 -13.12 11.06
CA GLY A 50 1.02 -12.72 11.21
C GLY A 50 1.47 -11.77 10.12
N GLY A 51 2.68 -11.22 10.27
CA GLY A 51 3.31 -10.35 9.29
C GLY A 51 3.61 -8.95 9.81
N TYR A 52 4.31 -8.18 8.96
CA TYR A 52 4.68 -6.80 9.26
C TYR A 52 3.47 -5.95 9.67
N GLU A 53 2.37 -6.05 8.94
CA GLU A 53 1.19 -5.21 9.15
C GLU A 53 0.40 -5.60 10.40
N ILE A 54 0.51 -6.85 10.84
CA ILE A 54 -0.09 -7.27 12.11
C ILE A 54 0.69 -6.67 13.28
N ASP A 55 2.02 -6.71 13.25
CA ASP A 55 2.86 -6.06 14.25
C ASP A 55 2.72 -4.53 14.20
N LEU A 56 2.69 -3.94 12.99
CA LEU A 56 2.45 -2.51 12.79
C LEU A 56 1.11 -2.07 13.41
N THR A 57 0.04 -2.81 13.13
CA THR A 57 -1.31 -2.52 13.66
C THR A 57 -1.32 -2.48 15.18
N LYS A 58 -0.69 -3.44 15.85
CA LYS A 58 -0.55 -3.43 17.32
C LYS A 58 0.10 -2.13 17.81
N ILE A 59 1.23 -1.75 17.20
CA ILE A 59 1.97 -0.54 17.56
C ILE A 59 1.13 0.72 17.32
N LEU A 60 0.46 0.82 16.15
CA LEU A 60 -0.38 1.98 15.85
C LEU A 60 -1.55 2.10 16.84
N CYS A 61 -2.23 1.00 17.13
CA CYS A 61 -3.36 0.97 18.08
C CYS A 61 -2.93 1.35 19.51
N GLU A 62 -1.77 0.89 19.95
CA GLU A 62 -1.18 1.30 21.24
C GLU A 62 -0.89 2.80 21.28
N ARG A 63 -0.32 3.36 20.19
CA ARG A 63 -0.04 4.81 20.07
C ARG A 63 -1.32 5.64 20.08
N MET A 64 -2.36 5.18 19.41
CA MET A 64 -3.68 5.82 19.38
C MET A 64 -4.47 5.61 20.65
N LYS A 65 -4.09 4.67 21.52
CA LYS A 65 -4.82 4.22 22.72
C LYS A 65 -6.23 3.69 22.39
N ILE A 66 -6.34 2.97 21.29
CA ILE A 66 -7.58 2.34 20.77
C ILE A 66 -7.38 0.82 20.82
N LYS A 67 -8.41 0.08 21.21
CA LYS A 67 -8.44 -1.38 21.04
C LYS A 67 -8.70 -1.72 19.58
N CYS A 68 -7.96 -2.68 19.03
CA CYS A 68 -8.10 -3.06 17.64
C CYS A 68 -8.22 -4.57 17.51
N ASP A 69 -9.23 -5.02 16.78
CA ASP A 69 -9.30 -6.38 16.26
C ASP A 69 -8.86 -6.38 14.79
N VAL A 70 -8.12 -7.41 14.38
CA VAL A 70 -7.70 -7.58 12.98
C VAL A 70 -8.43 -8.79 12.41
N VAL A 71 -9.08 -8.61 11.25
CA VAL A 71 -9.85 -9.66 10.59
C VAL A 71 -9.34 -9.89 9.16
N PRO A 72 -9.27 -11.14 8.69
CA PRO A 72 -8.93 -11.43 7.31
C PRO A 72 -10.13 -11.14 6.39
N GLN A 73 -9.84 -10.61 5.21
CA GLN A 73 -10.81 -10.31 4.18
C GLN A 73 -10.16 -10.44 2.81
N GLU A 74 -10.69 -11.28 1.94
CA GLU A 74 -10.20 -11.41 0.57
C GLU A 74 -10.09 -10.05 -0.12
N TRP A 75 -9.01 -9.89 -0.90
CA TRP A 75 -8.63 -8.63 -1.54
C TRP A 75 -9.75 -8.01 -2.37
N SER A 76 -10.44 -8.80 -3.19
CA SER A 76 -11.51 -8.31 -4.07
C SER A 76 -12.69 -7.66 -3.33
N GLY A 77 -12.94 -8.08 -2.09
CA GLY A 77 -14.02 -7.58 -1.22
C GLY A 77 -13.57 -6.53 -0.21
N ILE A 78 -12.27 -6.18 -0.14
CA ILE A 78 -11.75 -5.42 1.00
C ILE A 78 -12.21 -3.95 0.98
N ILE A 79 -12.21 -3.26 -0.16
CA ILE A 79 -12.75 -1.88 -0.26
C ILE A 79 -14.28 -1.85 -0.13
N PRO A 80 -15.04 -2.71 -0.86
CA PRO A 80 -16.49 -2.82 -0.64
C PRO A 80 -16.88 -3.04 0.83
N GLY A 81 -16.18 -3.95 1.54
CA GLY A 81 -16.43 -4.21 2.97
C GLY A 81 -16.24 -2.97 3.86
N LEU A 82 -15.21 -2.16 3.60
CA LEU A 82 -14.99 -0.89 4.32
C LEU A 82 -16.13 0.10 4.07
N THR A 83 -16.55 0.25 2.82
CA THR A 83 -17.58 1.24 2.45
C THR A 83 -18.94 0.94 3.05
N VAL A 84 -19.29 -0.35 3.22
CA VAL A 84 -20.53 -0.76 3.89
C VAL A 84 -20.40 -0.88 5.42
N GLY A 85 -19.20 -0.59 5.98
CA GLY A 85 -19.00 -0.56 7.42
C GLY A 85 -18.78 -1.93 8.08
N LYS A 86 -18.32 -2.95 7.33
CA LYS A 86 -17.97 -4.26 7.89
C LYS A 86 -16.79 -4.17 8.87
N TYR A 87 -15.91 -3.22 8.67
CA TYR A 87 -14.77 -2.84 9.50
C TYR A 87 -14.48 -1.34 9.34
N ASP A 88 -13.55 -0.80 10.11
CA ASP A 88 -13.32 0.64 10.22
C ASP A 88 -12.10 1.13 9.43
N ALA A 89 -11.13 0.25 9.19
CA ALA A 89 -9.94 0.56 8.43
C ALA A 89 -9.43 -0.67 7.66
N ILE A 90 -8.55 -0.42 6.68
CA ILE A 90 -7.81 -1.48 5.96
C ILE A 90 -6.32 -1.22 6.13
N ILE A 91 -5.58 -2.25 6.55
CA ILE A 91 -4.11 -2.30 6.54
C ILE A 91 -3.72 -3.59 5.81
N ALA A 92 -3.45 -3.47 4.49
CA ALA A 92 -3.28 -4.60 3.59
C ALA A 92 -2.40 -4.24 2.38
N SER A 93 -1.24 -3.63 2.61
CA SER A 93 -0.31 -3.16 1.56
C SER A 93 -1.00 -2.32 0.47
N MET A 94 -2.02 -1.55 0.86
CA MET A 94 -2.87 -0.85 -0.09
C MET A 94 -2.22 0.45 -0.57
N GLY A 95 -1.91 0.50 -1.87
CA GLY A 95 -1.41 1.70 -2.54
C GLY A 95 -2.52 2.73 -2.80
N VAL A 96 -2.12 4.01 -2.78
CA VAL A 96 -3.01 5.14 -3.10
C VAL A 96 -3.09 5.33 -4.61
N THR A 97 -4.30 5.24 -5.17
CA THR A 97 -4.58 5.57 -6.58
C THR A 97 -5.73 6.56 -6.68
N GLU A 98 -5.81 7.30 -7.79
CA GLU A 98 -6.90 8.25 -8.00
C GLU A 98 -8.28 7.56 -8.03
N GLU A 99 -8.35 6.31 -8.54
CA GLU A 99 -9.60 5.55 -8.53
C GLU A 99 -10.04 5.19 -7.10
N ARG A 100 -9.09 4.72 -6.26
CA ARG A 100 -9.38 4.38 -4.87
C ARG A 100 -9.78 5.61 -4.04
N LYS A 101 -9.16 6.77 -4.29
CA LYS A 101 -9.51 8.04 -3.63
C LYS A 101 -10.95 8.49 -3.85
N LYS A 102 -11.62 8.01 -4.91
CA LYS A 102 -13.04 8.32 -5.17
C LYS A 102 -13.98 7.70 -4.13
N VAL A 103 -13.53 6.63 -3.46
CA VAL A 103 -14.39 5.83 -2.58
C VAL A 103 -13.85 5.66 -1.16
N VAL A 104 -12.53 5.85 -0.95
CA VAL A 104 -11.88 5.77 0.36
C VAL A 104 -10.90 6.93 0.58
N ALA A 105 -10.67 7.28 1.85
CA ALA A 105 -9.61 8.19 2.27
C ALA A 105 -8.38 7.38 2.69
N PHE A 106 -7.21 8.01 2.68
CA PHE A 106 -5.94 7.37 3.04
C PHE A 106 -5.20 8.16 4.11
N SER A 107 -4.52 7.43 4.98
CA SER A 107 -3.55 7.99 5.92
C SER A 107 -2.27 8.45 5.19
N LYS A 108 -1.36 9.06 5.94
CA LYS A 108 0.05 9.14 5.56
C LYS A 108 0.60 7.74 5.25
N PRO A 109 1.63 7.63 4.38
CA PRO A 109 2.22 6.34 4.06
C PRO A 109 3.03 5.78 5.24
N TYR A 110 2.97 4.44 5.42
CA TYR A 110 3.77 3.75 6.42
C TYR A 110 4.97 2.98 5.84
N ALA A 111 4.96 2.63 4.54
CA ALA A 111 6.09 1.96 3.90
C ALA A 111 6.16 2.23 2.40
N LYS A 112 7.35 2.00 1.81
CA LYS A 112 7.56 2.01 0.35
C LYS A 112 7.21 0.65 -0.22
N ALA A 113 6.57 0.64 -1.39
CA ALA A 113 6.06 -0.55 -2.04
C ALA A 113 6.05 -0.42 -3.59
N PRO A 114 7.22 -0.26 -4.25
CA PRO A 114 7.29 -0.24 -5.70
C PRO A 114 6.92 -1.61 -6.27
N ASN A 115 6.42 -1.63 -7.51
CA ASN A 115 6.14 -2.86 -8.24
C ASN A 115 7.33 -3.24 -9.13
N GLY A 116 7.52 -4.53 -9.34
CA GLY A 116 8.59 -5.08 -10.17
C GLY A 116 8.23 -6.44 -10.72
N PHE A 117 9.19 -7.11 -11.30
CA PHE A 117 9.03 -8.38 -11.99
C PHE A 117 9.75 -9.49 -11.25
N LEU A 118 9.12 -10.66 -11.20
CA LEU A 118 9.71 -11.90 -10.69
C LEU A 118 9.57 -12.99 -11.76
N THR A 119 10.61 -13.77 -11.96
CA THR A 119 10.63 -14.90 -12.90
C THR A 119 11.39 -16.09 -12.30
N THR A 120 11.37 -17.25 -12.97
CA THR A 120 12.21 -18.39 -12.56
C THR A 120 13.66 -18.18 -12.97
N GLY A 121 14.59 -18.73 -12.18
CA GLY A 121 16.03 -18.53 -12.38
C GLY A 121 16.59 -19.19 -13.65
N ASP A 122 15.88 -20.11 -14.24
CA ASP A 122 16.19 -20.76 -15.53
C ASP A 122 15.51 -20.05 -16.74
N ASN A 123 14.56 -19.14 -16.51
CA ASN A 123 13.92 -18.39 -17.57
C ASN A 123 14.84 -17.29 -18.10
N ALA A 124 14.87 -17.10 -19.42
CA ALA A 124 15.64 -16.02 -20.05
C ALA A 124 15.21 -14.61 -19.62
N LEU A 125 14.01 -14.45 -19.06
CA LEU A 125 13.52 -13.17 -18.53
C LEU A 125 14.27 -12.70 -17.27
N LYS A 126 15.09 -13.52 -16.63
CA LYS A 126 15.97 -13.08 -15.54
C LYS A 126 16.92 -11.96 -15.96
N ASP A 127 17.25 -11.90 -17.24
CA ASP A 127 18.16 -10.94 -17.86
C ASP A 127 17.39 -9.76 -18.51
N LEU A 128 16.18 -9.44 -18.02
CA LEU A 128 15.46 -8.24 -18.46
C LEU A 128 16.32 -6.99 -18.22
N PRO A 129 16.29 -6.01 -19.16
CA PRO A 129 17.11 -4.81 -19.06
C PRO A 129 16.72 -3.96 -17.84
N ASP A 130 17.57 -2.99 -17.51
CA ASP A 130 17.36 -2.00 -16.47
C ASP A 130 17.21 -2.59 -15.04
N ALA A 131 17.74 -3.80 -14.81
CA ALA A 131 17.73 -4.41 -13.49
C ALA A 131 18.36 -3.46 -12.44
N GLY A 132 17.66 -3.25 -11.33
CA GLY A 132 18.07 -2.33 -10.26
C GLY A 132 17.73 -0.85 -10.51
N GLN A 133 17.21 -0.48 -11.68
CA GLN A 133 16.68 0.86 -11.92
C GLN A 133 15.23 0.97 -11.41
N SER A 134 14.79 2.22 -11.15
CA SER A 134 13.43 2.51 -10.71
C SER A 134 12.87 3.67 -11.54
N PHE A 135 11.69 3.47 -12.10
CA PHE A 135 11.00 4.45 -12.92
C PHE A 135 9.71 4.93 -12.25
N ASP A 136 9.45 6.24 -12.34
CA ASP A 136 8.22 6.84 -11.84
C ASP A 136 7.35 7.32 -13.02
N LEU A 137 6.21 6.65 -13.23
CA LEU A 137 5.26 6.92 -14.31
C LEU A 137 4.64 8.32 -14.27
N ALA A 138 4.68 8.98 -13.11
CA ALA A 138 4.14 10.33 -12.94
C ALA A 138 5.22 11.42 -13.03
N LYS A 139 6.42 11.16 -12.45
CA LYS A 139 7.50 12.16 -12.38
C LYS A 139 8.39 12.15 -13.62
N SER A 140 8.63 10.97 -14.20
CA SER A 140 9.49 10.78 -15.37
C SER A 140 8.78 9.91 -16.42
N PRO A 141 7.61 10.33 -16.95
CA PRO A 141 6.79 9.47 -17.83
C PRO A 141 7.52 9.05 -19.09
N LYS A 142 8.33 9.90 -19.70
CA LYS A 142 9.09 9.57 -20.92
C LYS A 142 10.08 8.44 -20.71
N ASP A 143 10.83 8.49 -19.60
CA ASP A 143 11.84 7.45 -19.30
C ASP A 143 11.14 6.13 -18.96
N ALA A 144 10.05 6.21 -18.18
CA ALA A 144 9.24 5.04 -17.82
C ALA A 144 8.60 4.40 -19.08
N GLU A 145 8.05 5.18 -19.98
CA GLU A 145 7.47 4.70 -21.24
C GLU A 145 8.55 4.05 -22.15
N ALA A 146 9.74 4.66 -22.24
CA ALA A 146 10.85 4.09 -23.00
C ALA A 146 11.28 2.72 -22.44
N ALA A 147 11.41 2.60 -21.12
CA ALA A 147 11.71 1.32 -20.48
C ALA A 147 10.59 0.28 -20.72
N ILE A 148 9.32 0.68 -20.64
CA ILE A 148 8.17 -0.19 -20.92
C ILE A 148 8.18 -0.69 -22.38
N GLU A 149 8.48 0.16 -23.35
CA GLU A 149 8.55 -0.28 -24.77
C GLU A 149 9.64 -1.33 -24.99
N VAL A 150 10.80 -1.19 -24.35
CA VAL A 150 11.85 -2.23 -24.39
C VAL A 150 11.35 -3.52 -23.73
N LEU A 151 10.69 -3.44 -22.58
CA LEU A 151 10.12 -4.59 -21.88
C LEU A 151 9.05 -5.30 -22.72
N LYS A 152 8.19 -4.59 -23.43
CA LYS A 152 7.19 -5.17 -24.35
C LYS A 152 7.84 -6.09 -25.39
N GLY A 153 8.94 -5.65 -25.98
CA GLY A 153 9.70 -6.47 -26.94
C GLY A 153 10.28 -7.74 -26.31
N LYS A 154 10.79 -7.65 -25.08
CA LYS A 154 11.35 -8.79 -24.35
C LYS A 154 10.30 -9.77 -23.85
N LEU A 155 9.11 -9.28 -23.53
CA LEU A 155 7.98 -10.06 -23.04
C LEU A 155 7.08 -10.58 -24.16
N ALA A 156 7.37 -10.32 -25.43
CA ALA A 156 6.60 -10.81 -26.57
C ALA A 156 6.45 -12.34 -26.53
N GLY A 157 5.21 -12.83 -26.61
CA GLY A 157 4.89 -14.26 -26.54
C GLY A 157 5.03 -14.89 -25.15
N LYS A 158 5.19 -14.07 -24.10
CA LYS A 158 5.29 -14.50 -22.69
C LYS A 158 3.98 -14.24 -21.96
N VAL A 159 3.74 -15.03 -20.91
CA VAL A 159 2.57 -14.94 -20.06
C VAL A 159 2.91 -14.15 -18.80
N ILE A 160 2.20 -13.04 -18.59
CA ILE A 160 2.32 -12.19 -17.41
C ILE A 160 1.26 -12.61 -16.40
N GLY A 161 1.65 -12.86 -15.14
CA GLY A 161 0.74 -13.10 -14.04
C GLY A 161 0.64 -11.86 -13.13
N VAL A 162 -0.57 -11.59 -12.65
CA VAL A 162 -0.87 -10.51 -11.69
C VAL A 162 -1.98 -10.94 -10.73
N GLN A 163 -2.06 -10.32 -9.56
CA GLN A 163 -3.22 -10.50 -8.70
C GLN A 163 -4.35 -9.56 -9.13
N THR A 164 -5.57 -10.10 -9.26
CA THR A 164 -6.79 -9.38 -9.67
C THR A 164 -7.05 -8.15 -8.79
N GLY A 165 -7.45 -7.03 -9.38
CA GLY A 165 -7.85 -5.81 -8.67
C GLY A 165 -6.69 -5.04 -8.01
N THR A 166 -5.44 -5.41 -8.31
CA THR A 166 -4.25 -4.70 -7.84
C THR A 166 -3.81 -3.60 -8.81
N THR A 167 -2.94 -2.72 -8.33
CA THR A 167 -2.28 -1.74 -9.19
C THR A 167 -1.39 -2.41 -10.25
N ALA A 168 -0.81 -3.58 -9.94
CA ALA A 168 -0.04 -4.38 -10.88
C ALA A 168 -0.91 -4.90 -12.03
N ALA A 169 -2.15 -5.34 -11.75
CA ALA A 169 -3.10 -5.75 -12.79
C ALA A 169 -3.49 -4.58 -13.70
N THR A 170 -3.74 -3.39 -13.12
CA THR A 170 -4.01 -2.18 -13.89
C THR A 170 -2.81 -1.79 -14.75
N PHE A 171 -1.58 -1.86 -14.21
CA PHE A 171 -0.36 -1.58 -14.94
C PHE A 171 -0.17 -2.57 -16.11
N ALA A 172 -0.33 -3.86 -15.86
CA ALA A 172 -0.22 -4.89 -16.89
C ALA A 172 -1.25 -4.66 -18.01
N SER A 173 -2.52 -4.46 -17.68
CA SER A 173 -3.60 -4.24 -18.68
C SER A 173 -3.42 -2.96 -19.47
N GLN A 174 -2.83 -1.91 -18.87
CA GLN A 174 -2.62 -0.64 -19.59
C GLN A 174 -1.41 -0.69 -20.54
N TYR A 175 -0.30 -1.21 -20.05
CA TYR A 175 0.97 -1.12 -20.77
C TYR A 175 1.31 -2.39 -21.55
N PHE A 176 0.82 -3.56 -21.15
CA PHE A 176 1.09 -4.85 -21.79
C PHE A 176 -0.14 -5.52 -22.39
N LYS A 177 -1.19 -4.75 -22.73
CA LYS A 177 -2.49 -5.21 -23.23
C LYS A 177 -2.45 -6.15 -24.44
N ASN A 178 -1.37 -6.13 -25.20
CA ASN A 178 -1.18 -6.99 -26.38
C ASN A 178 -0.48 -8.32 -26.04
N LEU A 179 -0.14 -8.53 -24.77
CA LEU A 179 0.47 -9.76 -24.24
C LEU A 179 -0.59 -10.59 -23.49
N GLU A 180 -0.31 -11.87 -23.29
CA GLU A 180 -1.18 -12.71 -22.47
C GLU A 180 -1.02 -12.34 -21.00
N ILE A 181 -2.10 -11.89 -20.36
CA ILE A 181 -2.15 -11.55 -18.93
C ILE A 181 -3.09 -12.53 -18.25
N ARG A 182 -2.61 -13.19 -17.19
CA ARG A 182 -3.41 -14.06 -16.32
C ARG A 182 -3.57 -13.43 -14.96
N GLU A 183 -4.81 -13.34 -14.50
CA GLU A 183 -5.14 -12.79 -13.21
C GLU A 183 -5.48 -13.90 -12.21
N TYR A 184 -4.97 -13.75 -10.99
CA TYR A 184 -5.16 -14.69 -9.88
C TYR A 184 -5.82 -14.00 -8.68
N PRO A 185 -6.71 -14.67 -7.95
CA PRO A 185 -7.43 -14.05 -6.84
C PRO A 185 -6.51 -13.69 -5.64
N SER A 186 -5.37 -14.39 -5.46
CA SER A 186 -4.43 -14.10 -4.39
C SER A 186 -2.97 -14.08 -4.87
N PHE A 187 -2.12 -13.41 -4.10
CA PHE A 187 -0.67 -13.38 -4.33
C PHE A 187 -0.04 -14.77 -4.16
N GLU A 188 -0.56 -15.59 -3.24
CA GLU A 188 -0.10 -16.96 -3.05
C GLU A 188 -0.31 -17.81 -4.31
N GLN A 189 -1.52 -17.76 -4.91
CA GLN A 189 -1.77 -18.46 -6.18
C GLN A 189 -0.88 -17.96 -7.32
N LEU A 190 -0.66 -16.65 -7.42
CA LEU A 190 0.27 -16.08 -8.38
C LEU A 190 1.69 -16.67 -8.21
N GLY A 191 2.18 -16.78 -6.98
CA GLY A 191 3.47 -17.39 -6.66
C GLY A 191 3.56 -18.86 -7.05
N LEU A 192 2.51 -19.64 -6.78
CA LEU A 192 2.42 -21.07 -7.16
C LEU A 192 2.44 -21.25 -8.68
N GLU A 193 1.71 -20.42 -9.42
CA GLU A 193 1.65 -20.48 -10.89
C GLU A 193 3.01 -20.14 -11.52
N LEU A 194 3.73 -19.15 -10.98
CA LEU A 194 5.07 -18.82 -11.41
C LEU A 194 6.07 -19.96 -11.12
N THR A 195 6.03 -20.51 -9.90
CA THR A 195 6.91 -21.63 -9.50
C THR A 195 6.66 -22.88 -10.35
N ALA A 196 5.41 -23.10 -10.77
CA ALA A 196 5.02 -24.20 -11.66
C ALA A 196 5.30 -23.91 -13.15
N ALA A 197 5.93 -22.77 -13.48
CA ALA A 197 6.19 -22.30 -14.84
C ALA A 197 4.93 -22.25 -15.75
N ARG A 198 3.74 -22.01 -15.15
CA ARG A 198 2.50 -21.79 -15.91
C ARG A 198 2.31 -20.34 -16.35
N ILE A 199 3.08 -19.42 -15.76
CA ILE A 199 3.32 -18.07 -16.22
C ILE A 199 4.85 -17.85 -16.32
N ASP A 200 5.28 -16.95 -17.20
CA ASP A 200 6.70 -16.66 -17.41
C ASP A 200 7.23 -15.60 -16.43
N VAL A 201 6.38 -14.65 -16.05
CA VAL A 201 6.75 -13.53 -15.18
C VAL A 201 5.56 -13.09 -14.36
N ALA A 202 5.79 -12.72 -13.10
CA ALA A 202 4.79 -12.11 -12.23
C ALA A 202 5.12 -10.63 -12.00
N ILE A 203 4.08 -9.78 -11.89
CA ILE A 203 4.21 -8.37 -11.51
C ILE A 203 3.47 -8.16 -10.18
N ALA A 204 4.18 -7.68 -9.16
CA ALA A 204 3.64 -7.29 -7.87
C ALA A 204 4.61 -6.37 -7.10
N ASN A 205 4.27 -6.03 -5.87
CA ASN A 205 5.17 -5.35 -4.94
C ASN A 205 6.45 -6.18 -4.71
N VAL A 206 7.61 -5.57 -4.96
CA VAL A 206 8.91 -6.27 -4.87
C VAL A 206 9.21 -6.82 -3.47
N THR A 207 8.72 -6.17 -2.42
CA THR A 207 8.97 -6.64 -1.05
C THR A 207 8.14 -7.90 -0.71
N ALA A 208 6.97 -8.09 -1.35
CA ALA A 208 6.20 -9.33 -1.22
C ALA A 208 6.90 -10.49 -1.94
N PHE A 209 7.51 -10.24 -3.09
CA PHE A 209 8.27 -11.26 -3.81
C PHE A 209 9.41 -11.88 -2.99
N LYS A 210 10.02 -11.09 -2.07
CA LYS A 210 11.07 -11.62 -1.21
C LYS A 210 10.62 -12.85 -0.41
N ALA A 211 9.41 -12.86 0.12
CA ALA A 211 8.90 -14.03 0.85
C ALA A 211 8.74 -15.26 -0.06
N VAL A 212 8.32 -15.05 -1.31
CA VAL A 212 8.21 -16.14 -2.30
C VAL A 212 9.59 -16.67 -2.68
N ILE A 213 10.57 -15.77 -2.86
CA ILE A 213 11.96 -16.16 -3.14
C ILE A 213 12.55 -16.98 -1.98
N ASP A 214 12.37 -16.49 -0.74
CA ASP A 214 12.93 -17.14 0.45
C ASP A 214 12.28 -18.50 0.75
N ALA A 215 11.03 -18.71 0.35
CA ALA A 215 10.30 -19.98 0.50
C ALA A 215 10.72 -21.04 -0.54
N ASN A 216 11.46 -20.68 -1.57
CA ASN A 216 11.89 -21.56 -2.65
C ASN A 216 13.40 -21.85 -2.59
N ALA A 217 13.85 -22.84 -3.35
CA ALA A 217 15.28 -23.14 -3.45
C ALA A 217 16.06 -21.91 -3.95
N LYS A 218 17.27 -21.71 -3.44
CA LYS A 218 18.10 -20.57 -3.82
C LYS A 218 18.28 -20.50 -5.34
N GLY A 219 17.90 -19.37 -5.91
CA GLY A 219 17.97 -19.13 -7.35
C GLY A 219 16.83 -19.73 -8.17
N ALA A 220 15.86 -20.41 -7.54
CA ALA A 220 14.68 -20.90 -8.25
C ALA A 220 13.80 -19.76 -8.77
N LEU A 221 13.71 -18.67 -8.00
CA LEU A 221 13.01 -17.45 -8.37
C LEU A 221 13.96 -16.25 -8.22
N VAL A 222 13.89 -15.32 -9.14
CA VAL A 222 14.76 -14.13 -9.19
C VAL A 222 13.99 -12.89 -9.60
N PHE A 223 14.39 -11.75 -9.06
CA PHE A 223 13.93 -10.45 -9.58
C PHE A 223 14.43 -10.25 -11.00
N ALA A 224 13.63 -9.60 -11.83
CA ALA A 224 13.95 -9.32 -13.22
C ALA A 224 13.60 -7.87 -13.59
N GLY A 225 14.46 -7.21 -14.37
CA GLY A 225 14.23 -5.87 -14.87
C GLY A 225 14.10 -4.78 -13.79
N PRO A 226 13.48 -3.65 -14.15
CA PRO A 226 13.36 -2.49 -13.27
C PRO A 226 12.14 -2.58 -12.34
N THR A 227 12.07 -1.60 -11.42
CA THR A 227 10.87 -1.35 -10.62
C THR A 227 10.12 -0.12 -11.15
N PHE A 228 8.80 -0.09 -10.89
CA PHE A 228 7.93 1.01 -11.28
C PHE A 228 7.08 1.50 -10.11
N ALA A 229 6.83 2.82 -10.10
CA ALA A 229 5.89 3.50 -9.22
C ALA A 229 5.24 4.67 -9.98
N GLY A 230 4.31 5.37 -9.37
CA GLY A 230 3.63 6.50 -9.98
C GLY A 230 2.50 6.11 -10.92
N GLY A 231 1.74 7.08 -11.39
CA GLY A 231 0.62 6.87 -12.32
C GLY A 231 -0.38 5.83 -11.81
N VAL A 232 -0.69 4.85 -12.63
CA VAL A 232 -1.64 3.76 -12.29
C VAL A 232 -1.15 2.84 -11.17
N LEU A 233 0.14 2.79 -10.90
CA LEU A 233 0.71 2.06 -9.77
C LEU A 233 0.55 2.79 -8.44
N GLY A 234 0.02 4.03 -8.45
CA GLY A 234 -0.08 4.86 -7.27
C GLY A 234 1.29 5.42 -6.84
N LEU A 235 1.36 5.90 -5.60
CA LEU A 235 2.55 6.60 -5.10
C LEU A 235 3.77 5.69 -4.82
N GLY A 236 3.66 4.38 -5.02
CA GLY A 236 4.71 3.43 -4.66
C GLY A 236 4.86 3.29 -3.13
N THR A 237 3.79 3.56 -2.40
CA THR A 237 3.70 3.47 -0.94
C THR A 237 2.46 2.71 -0.53
N THR A 238 2.45 2.27 0.74
CA THR A 238 1.29 1.66 1.39
C THR A 238 0.73 2.58 2.46
N ASN A 239 -0.59 2.60 2.58
CA ASN A 239 -1.33 3.52 3.43
C ASN A 239 -2.51 2.81 4.09
N VAL A 240 -2.95 3.28 5.25
CA VAL A 240 -4.22 2.84 5.85
C VAL A 240 -5.37 3.44 5.05
N ALA A 241 -6.33 2.61 4.63
CA ALA A 241 -7.53 3.11 3.97
C ALA A 241 -8.70 3.17 4.97
N LEU A 242 -9.48 4.26 4.89
CA LEU A 242 -10.60 4.56 5.78
C LEU A 242 -11.80 5.07 4.97
N ARG A 243 -12.98 5.09 5.58
CA ARG A 243 -14.11 5.79 4.96
C ARG A 243 -13.83 7.31 4.91
N PRO A 244 -14.26 8.01 3.86
CA PRO A 244 -14.02 9.46 3.74
C PRO A 244 -14.51 10.30 4.92
N LYS A 245 -15.56 9.84 5.63
CA LYS A 245 -16.15 10.52 6.80
C LYS A 245 -15.38 10.34 8.11
N ASP A 246 -14.42 9.41 8.16
CA ASP A 246 -13.73 9.03 9.40
C ASP A 246 -12.45 9.86 9.61
N ASP A 247 -12.54 11.19 9.42
CA ASP A 247 -11.40 12.12 9.48
C ASP A 247 -10.63 12.09 10.80
N ALA A 248 -11.33 11.96 11.94
CA ALA A 248 -10.67 11.90 13.25
C ALA A 248 -9.82 10.62 13.39
N LEU A 249 -10.35 9.47 12.93
CA LEU A 249 -9.61 8.22 12.96
C LEU A 249 -8.41 8.27 11.99
N ARG A 250 -8.59 8.87 10.80
CA ARG A 250 -7.49 9.10 9.84
C ARG A 250 -6.39 9.96 10.45
N ALA A 251 -6.74 11.06 11.11
CA ALA A 251 -5.77 11.93 11.77
C ALA A 251 -5.00 11.19 12.88
N ALA A 252 -5.67 10.34 13.66
CA ALA A 252 -5.01 9.52 14.68
C ALA A 252 -4.01 8.53 14.07
N PHE A 253 -4.35 7.88 12.94
CA PHE A 253 -3.40 7.06 12.19
C PHE A 253 -2.23 7.88 11.67
N ASP A 254 -2.48 9.08 11.11
CA ASP A 254 -1.44 9.98 10.60
C ASP A 254 -0.43 10.37 11.68
N ASP A 255 -0.91 10.69 12.88
CA ASP A 255 -0.08 11.04 14.02
C ASP A 255 0.73 9.83 14.52
N ALA A 256 0.09 8.67 14.63
CA ALA A 256 0.76 7.44 15.05
C ALA A 256 1.84 7.00 14.04
N ILE A 257 1.55 7.05 12.74
CA ILE A 257 2.51 6.73 11.67
C ILE A 257 3.68 7.72 11.69
N THR A 258 3.40 9.02 11.84
CA THR A 258 4.45 10.04 11.94
C THR A 258 5.35 9.77 13.14
N ALA A 259 4.77 9.44 14.30
CA ALA A 259 5.53 9.15 15.52
C ALA A 259 6.47 7.94 15.37
N ILE A 260 5.98 6.81 14.81
CA ILE A 260 6.81 5.60 14.65
C ILE A 260 7.88 5.73 13.56
N ASN A 261 7.66 6.57 12.56
CA ASN A 261 8.68 6.90 11.57
C ASN A 261 9.78 7.77 12.21
N LYS A 262 9.38 8.78 13.00
CA LYS A 262 10.30 9.72 13.64
C LYS A 262 11.18 9.06 14.71
N ASP A 263 10.64 8.15 15.51
CA ASP A 263 11.38 7.51 16.61
C ASP A 263 12.15 6.24 16.20
N GLY A 264 12.06 5.87 14.92
CA GLY A 264 12.76 4.71 14.35
C GLY A 264 12.08 3.37 14.60
N THR A 265 10.94 3.32 15.28
CA THR A 265 10.16 2.09 15.53
C THR A 265 9.82 1.39 14.21
N ASN A 266 9.33 2.15 13.22
CA ASN A 266 8.97 1.58 11.93
C ASN A 266 10.19 1.10 11.13
N LYS A 267 11.31 1.82 11.19
CA LYS A 267 12.59 1.37 10.60
C LYS A 267 13.02 0.01 11.14
N ALA A 268 12.99 -0.16 12.46
CA ALA A 268 13.33 -1.44 13.09
C ALA A 268 12.34 -2.55 12.68
N LEU A 269 11.05 -2.22 12.59
CA LEU A 269 10.02 -3.17 12.20
C LEU A 269 10.16 -3.61 10.73
N THR A 270 10.40 -2.68 9.81
CA THR A 270 10.63 -3.02 8.39
C THR A 270 11.90 -3.84 8.22
N ALA A 271 12.99 -3.50 8.90
CA ALA A 271 14.22 -4.28 8.89
C ALA A 271 14.01 -5.72 9.40
N LYS A 272 13.21 -5.90 10.46
CA LYS A 272 12.85 -7.23 10.98
C LYS A 272 12.15 -8.10 9.93
N TRP A 273 11.16 -7.54 9.22
CA TRP A 273 10.30 -8.32 8.34
C TRP A 273 10.81 -8.44 6.91
N PHE A 274 11.47 -7.41 6.39
CA PHE A 274 11.93 -7.36 4.99
C PHE A 274 13.45 -7.47 4.84
N GLY A 275 14.21 -7.42 5.93
CA GLY A 275 15.68 -7.41 5.89
C GLY A 275 16.27 -6.10 5.39
N VAL A 276 15.44 -5.11 5.06
CA VAL A 276 15.80 -3.77 4.56
C VAL A 276 14.85 -2.73 5.15
N ASP A 277 15.33 -1.49 5.22
CA ASP A 277 14.51 -0.36 5.65
C ASP A 277 13.66 0.16 4.49
N ILE A 278 12.37 -0.06 4.55
CA ILE A 278 11.37 0.47 3.61
C ILE A 278 10.43 1.48 4.27
N SER A 279 10.74 1.92 5.50
CA SER A 279 9.98 2.95 6.19
C SER A 279 10.03 4.30 5.45
N ILE A 280 9.14 5.21 5.80
CA ILE A 280 9.10 6.54 5.21
C ILE A 280 10.00 7.46 6.03
N HIS A 281 10.93 8.10 5.35
CA HIS A 281 11.77 9.15 5.93
C HIS A 281 11.26 10.50 5.44
N GLU A 282 10.96 11.41 6.37
CA GLU A 282 10.62 12.82 6.08
C GLU A 282 11.89 13.64 5.84
#